data_f3ac4e22339e8be59033dd6d38d43cc4
#
_entry.id   f3ac4e22339e8be59033dd6d38d43cc4
#
_cell.length_a   1.000
_cell.length_b   1.000
_cell.length_c   1.000
_cell.angle_alpha   90.00
_cell.angle_beta   90.00
_cell.angle_gamma   90.00
#
_symmetry.space_group_name_H-M   'P 1'
#
loop_
_entity.id
_entity.type
_entity.pdbx_description
1 polymer ?
#
loop_
_entity_poly.entity_id
_entity_poly.type
_entity_poly.pdbx_seq_one_letter_code
_entity_poly.pdbx_strand_id
1 'polypeptide(L)'
;MQKGLTIYLNGKPLSGKRVELLLSDNTIPYHTEGRIDSVRYKLIAGLGGIGEPKLSGWYIYCNNRLVLEADTSSITGWGVQPIPKWHINYAMFRGVLFLDSEETLNLPLTTTKKGIDATSEVYKAILPLMKNGMIKVFEFLKKIPQMGDEANDYRAMLWENTPKIGAVELKALNFSNAEKIFVAPPLNTDVIARKKNTVRIAYDVAKQTAETAKEHAEA
;
A
#
# COMPACT_ATOMS: atom_id res chain seq x y z
N MET A 1 24.97 -18.45 1.96
CA MET A 1 24.04 -18.92 3.01
C MET A 1 23.95 -17.84 4.08
N GLN A 2 22.88 -17.06 4.12
CA GLN A 2 22.62 -16.20 5.29
C GLN A 2 22.26 -17.12 6.46
N LYS A 3 23.07 -17.11 7.50
CA LYS A 3 22.72 -17.74 8.77
C LYS A 3 21.57 -16.93 9.37
N GLY A 4 20.34 -17.43 9.25
CA GLY A 4 19.17 -16.80 9.84
C GLY A 4 19.27 -16.87 11.36
N LEU A 5 19.15 -15.72 12.02
CA LEU A 5 18.97 -15.66 13.47
C LEU A 5 17.52 -16.06 13.78
N THR A 6 17.33 -17.14 14.53
CA THR A 6 16.03 -17.51 15.08
C THR A 6 15.96 -17.09 16.54
N ILE A 7 15.03 -16.22 16.87
CA ILE A 7 14.83 -15.75 18.25
C ILE A 7 13.65 -16.54 18.84
N TYR A 8 13.82 -17.06 20.06
CA TYR A 8 12.78 -17.76 20.79
C TYR A 8 12.30 -16.93 21.97
N LEU A 9 10.99 -16.83 22.15
CA LEU A 9 10.35 -16.27 23.33
C LEU A 9 9.53 -17.37 24.00
N ASN A 10 9.88 -17.72 25.25
CA ASN A 10 9.24 -18.80 26.00
C ASN A 10 9.17 -20.12 25.20
N GLY A 11 10.28 -20.48 24.53
CA GLY A 11 10.40 -21.71 23.74
C GLY A 11 9.67 -21.69 22.37
N LYS A 12 8.99 -20.62 22.02
CA LYS A 12 8.34 -20.44 20.71
C LYS A 12 9.20 -19.56 19.80
N PRO A 13 9.45 -19.97 18.54
CA PRO A 13 10.17 -19.12 17.62
C PRO A 13 9.36 -17.86 17.31
N LEU A 14 10.01 -16.71 17.40
CA LEU A 14 9.42 -15.45 16.96
C LEU A 14 9.51 -15.37 15.44
N SER A 15 8.37 -15.27 14.78
CA SER A 15 8.30 -14.83 13.39
C SER A 15 8.23 -13.30 13.37
N GLY A 16 9.18 -12.66 12.69
CA GLY A 16 9.09 -11.23 12.44
C GLY A 16 7.84 -10.90 11.60
N LYS A 17 7.20 -9.77 11.88
CA LYS A 17 6.16 -9.25 10.99
C LYS A 17 6.77 -9.04 9.59
N ARG A 18 6.22 -9.71 8.60
CA ARG A 18 6.66 -9.55 7.22
C ARG A 18 5.82 -8.50 6.55
N VAL A 19 6.48 -7.51 5.98
CA VAL A 19 5.84 -6.59 5.04
C VAL A 19 5.81 -7.28 3.70
N GLU A 20 4.61 -7.57 3.22
CA GLU A 20 4.41 -8.29 1.96
C GLU A 20 3.64 -7.41 0.98
N LEU A 21 4.07 -7.47 -0.28
CA LEU A 21 3.39 -6.84 -1.41
C LEU A 21 2.96 -7.89 -2.42
N LEU A 22 1.88 -7.60 -3.13
CA LEU A 22 1.44 -8.41 -4.27
C LEU A 22 2.40 -8.18 -5.44
N LEU A 23 2.85 -9.27 -6.04
CA LEU A 23 3.72 -9.24 -7.22
C LEU A 23 3.39 -10.41 -8.15
N SER A 24 3.05 -10.11 -9.39
CA SER A 24 2.83 -11.08 -10.47
C SER A 24 3.04 -10.38 -11.82
N ASP A 25 2.94 -11.10 -12.92
CA ASP A 25 3.03 -10.52 -14.27
C ASP A 25 1.97 -9.44 -14.52
N ASN A 26 0.80 -9.56 -13.87
CA ASN A 26 -0.33 -8.64 -14.00
C ASN A 26 -0.46 -7.66 -12.82
N THR A 27 0.47 -7.68 -11.86
CA THR A 27 0.43 -6.83 -10.67
C THR A 27 1.85 -6.48 -10.28
N ILE A 28 2.32 -5.32 -10.74
CA ILE A 28 3.70 -4.91 -10.54
C ILE A 28 3.71 -3.63 -9.73
N PRO A 29 4.38 -3.62 -8.55
CA PRO A 29 4.53 -2.42 -7.75
C PRO A 29 5.25 -1.30 -8.52
N TYR A 30 4.85 -0.05 -8.26
CA TYR A 30 5.66 1.10 -8.63
C TYR A 30 7.03 0.98 -7.96
N HIS A 31 8.08 1.18 -8.72
CA HIS A 31 9.43 1.17 -8.18
C HIS A 31 10.28 2.26 -8.80
N THR A 32 11.25 2.72 -8.05
CA THR A 32 12.35 3.57 -8.53
C THR A 32 13.52 3.42 -7.59
N GLU A 33 14.70 3.46 -8.13
CA GLU A 33 15.93 3.39 -7.36
C GLU A 33 16.94 4.42 -7.87
N GLY A 34 17.92 4.75 -7.05
CA GLY A 34 18.93 5.72 -7.42
C GLY A 34 19.79 6.12 -6.24
N ARG A 35 20.42 7.28 -6.39
CA ARG A 35 21.32 7.84 -5.38
C ARG A 35 21.06 9.35 -5.23
N ILE A 36 21.07 9.79 -3.99
CA ILE A 36 21.05 11.21 -3.61
C ILE A 36 22.28 11.40 -2.73
N ASP A 37 23.23 12.18 -3.18
CA ASP A 37 24.56 12.33 -2.58
C ASP A 37 25.22 10.98 -2.31
N SER A 38 25.50 10.65 -1.06
CA SER A 38 26.10 9.39 -0.62
C SER A 38 25.06 8.31 -0.28
N VAL A 39 23.74 8.62 -0.32
CA VAL A 39 22.67 7.71 0.07
C VAL A 39 22.07 7.04 -1.16
N ARG A 40 22.14 5.73 -1.23
CA ARG A 40 21.38 4.94 -2.21
C ARG A 40 19.96 4.75 -1.70
N TYR A 41 18.99 4.88 -2.58
CA TYR A 41 17.60 4.58 -2.26
C TYR A 41 17.01 3.54 -3.22
N LYS A 42 16.10 2.73 -2.69
CA LYS A 42 15.20 1.89 -3.46
C LYS A 42 13.80 2.06 -2.86
N LEU A 43 12.87 2.50 -3.69
CA LEU A 43 11.50 2.82 -3.33
C LEU A 43 10.56 1.91 -4.09
N ILE A 44 9.62 1.30 -3.37
CA ILE A 44 8.61 0.41 -3.93
C ILE A 44 7.28 0.76 -3.30
N ALA A 45 6.23 0.96 -4.12
CA ALA A 45 4.87 1.22 -3.67
C ALA A 45 3.89 0.31 -4.40
N GLY A 46 3.04 -0.38 -3.66
CA GLY A 46 2.13 -1.37 -4.23
C GLY A 46 0.98 -1.74 -3.30
N LEU A 47 0.45 -2.92 -3.54
CA LEU A 47 -0.68 -3.47 -2.82
C LEU A 47 -0.21 -4.53 -1.83
N GLY A 48 -0.73 -4.48 -0.62
CA GLY A 48 -0.57 -5.51 0.40
C GLY A 48 -1.89 -6.16 0.77
N GLY A 49 -1.87 -6.94 1.86
CA GLY A 49 -3.04 -7.65 2.36
C GLY A 49 -4.18 -6.75 2.77
N ILE A 50 -5.36 -7.34 2.73
CA ILE A 50 -6.58 -6.80 3.33
C ILE A 50 -6.72 -7.27 4.77
N GLY A 51 -7.63 -6.64 5.50
CA GLY A 51 -7.99 -7.09 6.85
C GLY A 51 -7.11 -6.57 7.98
N GLU A 52 -5.95 -5.99 7.67
CA GLU A 52 -5.09 -5.36 8.65
C GLU A 52 -4.78 -3.89 8.30
N PRO A 53 -5.72 -2.96 8.54
CA PRO A 53 -5.50 -1.53 8.28
C PRO A 53 -4.25 -0.98 8.97
N LYS A 54 -3.88 -1.56 10.11
CA LYS A 54 -2.68 -1.20 10.87
C LYS A 54 -1.36 -1.49 10.15
N LEU A 55 -1.37 -2.32 9.10
CA LEU A 55 -0.20 -2.57 8.27
C LEU A 55 -0.13 -1.65 7.05
N SER A 56 -1.16 -0.84 6.81
CA SER A 56 -1.16 0.14 5.72
C SER A 56 -0.18 1.28 5.99
N GLY A 57 0.53 1.72 4.96
CA GLY A 57 1.44 2.85 5.09
C GLY A 57 2.83 2.59 4.53
N TRP A 58 3.75 3.44 4.93
CA TRP A 58 5.14 3.36 4.54
C TRP A 58 5.99 2.63 5.58
N TYR A 59 6.90 1.81 5.07
CA TYR A 59 7.95 1.14 5.83
C TYR A 59 9.29 1.68 5.37
N ILE A 60 10.04 2.32 6.27
CA ILE A 60 11.33 2.93 5.92
C ILE A 60 12.45 2.19 6.64
N TYR A 61 13.37 1.68 5.84
CA TYR A 61 14.57 0.99 6.31
C TYR A 61 15.80 1.85 6.05
N CYS A 62 16.64 2.01 7.08
CA CYS A 62 17.95 2.64 6.99
C CYS A 62 19.02 1.61 7.32
N ASN A 63 19.91 1.30 6.37
CA ASN A 63 20.92 0.24 6.50
C ASN A 63 20.32 -1.07 7.07
N ASN A 64 19.23 -1.56 6.45
CA ASN A 64 18.46 -2.75 6.83
C ASN A 64 17.72 -2.66 8.18
N ARG A 65 17.80 -1.57 8.91
CA ARG A 65 17.05 -1.36 10.13
C ARG A 65 15.72 -0.68 9.81
N LEU A 66 14.60 -1.26 10.23
CA LEU A 66 13.28 -0.63 10.17
C LEU A 66 13.25 0.58 11.13
N VAL A 67 12.96 1.76 10.58
CA VAL A 67 12.91 3.04 11.30
C VAL A 67 11.49 3.55 11.45
N LEU A 68 10.69 3.43 10.39
CA LEU A 68 9.25 3.69 10.42
C LEU A 68 8.49 2.43 9.97
N GLU A 69 7.46 2.06 10.73
CA GLU A 69 6.58 0.93 10.46
C GLU A 69 5.16 1.43 10.19
N ALA A 70 4.59 1.06 9.04
CA ALA A 70 3.21 1.35 8.67
C ALA A 70 2.84 2.84 8.86
N ASP A 71 3.76 3.74 8.52
CA ASP A 71 3.55 5.17 8.76
C ASP A 71 2.53 5.75 7.78
N THR A 72 1.55 6.44 8.33
CA THR A 72 0.49 7.16 7.62
C THR A 72 0.41 8.63 8.01
N SER A 73 1.50 9.18 8.53
CA SER A 73 1.60 10.57 8.93
C SER A 73 2.05 11.49 7.78
N SER A 74 2.05 12.78 8.07
CA SER A 74 2.56 13.80 7.13
C SER A 74 4.05 13.65 6.82
N ILE A 75 4.81 12.98 7.68
CA ILE A 75 6.23 12.66 7.45
C ILE A 75 6.38 11.89 6.14
N THR A 76 5.53 10.90 5.90
CA THR A 76 5.54 10.09 4.68
C THR A 76 4.59 10.61 3.59
N GLY A 77 4.06 11.82 3.76
CA GLY A 77 3.29 12.54 2.76
C GLY A 77 1.78 12.42 2.88
N TRP A 78 1.24 11.62 3.80
CA TRP A 78 -0.20 11.52 4.01
C TRP A 78 -0.78 12.84 4.51
N GLY A 79 -1.93 13.25 3.95
CA GLY A 79 -2.58 14.52 4.29
C GLY A 79 -1.86 15.77 3.76
N VAL A 80 -0.79 15.62 2.98
CA VAL A 80 -0.03 16.72 2.35
C VAL A 80 -0.31 16.69 0.85
N GLN A 81 -0.96 17.74 0.34
CA GLN A 81 -1.35 17.82 -1.08
C GLN A 81 -0.24 17.33 -2.04
N PRO A 82 -0.58 16.56 -3.06
CA PRO A 82 -1.91 16.09 -3.48
C PRO A 82 -2.38 14.79 -2.80
N ILE A 83 -1.66 14.29 -1.80
CA ILE A 83 -1.96 13.04 -1.12
C ILE A 83 -3.07 13.27 -0.08
N PRO A 84 -4.16 12.47 -0.10
CA PRO A 84 -5.21 12.56 0.92
C PRO A 84 -4.71 12.11 2.30
N LYS A 85 -5.47 12.46 3.33
CA LYS A 85 -5.34 11.81 4.65
C LYS A 85 -5.66 10.33 4.51
N TRP A 86 -5.07 9.50 5.38
CA TRP A 86 -5.35 8.09 5.39
C TRP A 86 -6.84 7.81 5.58
N HIS A 87 -7.35 6.86 4.82
CA HIS A 87 -8.72 6.38 4.88
C HIS A 87 -8.74 4.88 4.59
N ILE A 88 -9.74 4.16 5.08
CA ILE A 88 -9.87 2.70 4.92
C ILE A 88 -9.80 2.23 3.45
N ASN A 89 -10.21 3.06 2.51
CA ASN A 89 -10.10 2.76 1.08
C ASN A 89 -8.65 2.54 0.62
N TYR A 90 -7.68 3.07 1.37
CA TYR A 90 -6.24 2.91 1.12
C TYR A 90 -5.59 1.82 1.97
N ALA A 91 -6.37 1.02 2.70
CA ALA A 91 -5.85 0.00 3.61
C ALA A 91 -4.94 -1.05 2.94
N MET A 92 -5.12 -1.28 1.63
CA MET A 92 -4.23 -2.15 0.85
C MET A 92 -2.90 -1.49 0.45
N PHE A 93 -2.72 -0.18 0.64
CA PHE A 93 -1.47 0.46 0.29
C PHE A 93 -0.32 -0.06 1.16
N ARG A 94 0.78 -0.40 0.52
CA ARG A 94 2.08 -0.70 1.15
C ARG A 94 3.18 0.01 0.38
N GLY A 95 3.96 0.80 1.08
CA GLY A 95 5.16 1.41 0.56
C GLY A 95 6.39 0.93 1.32
N VAL A 96 7.47 0.66 0.63
CA VAL A 96 8.76 0.29 1.23
C VAL A 96 9.85 1.19 0.66
N LEU A 97 10.61 1.80 1.54
CA LEU A 97 11.75 2.63 1.19
C LEU A 97 13.00 2.08 1.89
N PHE A 98 13.99 1.73 1.10
CA PHE A 98 15.33 1.38 1.59
C PHE A 98 16.27 2.54 1.35
N LEU A 99 17.00 2.92 2.39
CA LEU A 99 18.04 3.95 2.38
C LEU A 99 19.34 3.32 2.89
N ASP A 100 20.34 3.30 2.05
CA ASP A 100 21.63 2.68 2.39
C ASP A 100 22.76 3.69 2.19
N SER A 101 23.62 3.81 3.20
CA SER A 101 24.85 4.60 3.16
C SER A 101 25.95 3.92 3.96
N GLU A 102 27.19 4.04 3.49
CA GLU A 102 28.38 3.58 4.23
C GLU A 102 28.51 4.35 5.55
N GLU A 103 28.28 5.66 5.51
CA GLU A 103 28.27 6.51 6.69
C GLU A 103 26.84 6.70 7.19
N THR A 104 26.56 6.21 8.39
CA THR A 104 25.23 6.32 9.00
C THR A 104 24.79 7.78 9.22
N LEU A 105 25.73 8.72 9.34
CA LEU A 105 25.46 10.14 9.51
C LEU A 105 24.78 10.78 8.28
N ASN A 106 24.96 10.19 7.11
CA ASN A 106 24.33 10.68 5.88
C ASN A 106 22.88 10.23 5.74
N LEU A 107 22.44 9.25 6.54
CA LEU A 107 21.03 8.81 6.54
C LEU A 107 20.17 9.84 7.25
N PRO A 108 18.93 10.05 6.75
CA PRO A 108 17.98 11.03 7.32
C PRO A 108 17.37 10.51 8.63
N LEU A 109 18.19 10.30 9.63
CA LEU A 109 17.78 9.80 10.94
C LEU A 109 17.71 10.94 11.96
N THR A 110 16.69 10.90 12.82
CA THR A 110 16.69 11.76 14.01
C THR A 110 17.89 11.45 14.90
N THR A 111 18.27 12.38 15.78
CA THR A 111 19.39 12.20 16.72
C THR A 111 19.24 10.96 17.59
N THR A 112 18.00 10.59 17.94
CA THR A 112 17.71 9.35 18.68
C THR A 112 17.71 8.11 17.81
N LYS A 113 17.87 8.24 16.49
CA LYS A 113 17.77 7.15 15.49
C LYS A 113 16.48 6.33 15.56
N LYS A 114 15.40 6.93 16.11
CA LYS A 114 14.07 6.29 16.23
C LYS A 114 13.04 6.79 15.21
N GLY A 115 13.43 7.68 14.32
CA GLY A 115 12.55 8.26 13.31
C GLY A 115 13.34 8.88 12.17
N ILE A 116 12.60 9.42 11.22
CA ILE A 116 13.15 10.12 10.05
C ILE A 116 13.24 11.62 10.35
N ASP A 117 14.37 12.21 10.02
CA ASP A 117 14.54 13.65 9.98
C ASP A 117 13.97 14.19 8.66
N ALA A 118 12.75 14.71 8.74
CA ALA A 118 12.04 15.28 7.59
C ALA A 118 12.69 16.57 7.07
N THR A 119 13.61 17.17 7.81
CA THR A 119 14.33 18.39 7.41
C THR A 119 15.60 18.07 6.59
N SER A 120 16.06 16.84 6.60
CA SER A 120 17.21 16.39 5.84
C SER A 120 17.00 16.60 4.33
N GLU A 121 18.01 17.12 3.64
CA GLU A 121 17.96 17.36 2.19
C GLU A 121 17.75 16.03 1.41
N VAL A 122 18.36 14.95 1.86
CA VAL A 122 18.16 13.61 1.29
C VAL A 122 16.68 13.23 1.36
N TYR A 123 16.04 13.41 2.52
CA TYR A 123 14.64 13.04 2.67
C TYR A 123 13.70 13.96 1.91
N LYS A 124 13.97 15.26 1.87
CA LYS A 124 13.21 16.22 1.05
C LYS A 124 13.24 15.88 -0.43
N ALA A 125 14.37 15.38 -0.93
CA ALA A 125 14.48 14.94 -2.33
C ALA A 125 13.74 13.60 -2.61
N ILE A 126 13.62 12.72 -1.62
CA ILE A 126 12.93 11.42 -1.75
C ILE A 126 11.42 11.54 -1.59
N LEU A 127 10.93 12.41 -0.73
CA LEU A 127 9.51 12.54 -0.42
C LEU A 127 8.61 12.76 -1.66
N PRO A 128 8.98 13.56 -2.67
CA PRO A 128 8.24 13.65 -3.93
C PRO A 128 8.13 12.31 -4.67
N LEU A 129 9.18 11.49 -4.64
CA LEU A 129 9.17 10.16 -5.27
C LEU A 129 8.21 9.22 -4.54
N MET A 130 8.18 9.28 -3.20
CA MET A 130 7.21 8.55 -2.38
C MET A 130 5.77 8.94 -2.74
N LYS A 131 5.49 10.26 -2.83
CA LYS A 131 4.17 10.78 -3.23
C LYS A 131 3.78 10.31 -4.63
N ASN A 132 4.69 10.29 -5.59
CA ASN A 132 4.41 9.79 -6.94
C ASN A 132 4.00 8.31 -6.92
N GLY A 133 4.69 7.47 -6.14
CA GLY A 133 4.30 6.08 -5.95
C GLY A 133 2.90 5.94 -5.33
N MET A 134 2.59 6.77 -4.31
CA MET A 134 1.25 6.80 -3.70
C MET A 134 0.18 7.15 -4.73
N ILE A 135 0.38 8.20 -5.53
CA ILE A 135 -0.59 8.64 -6.54
C ILE A 135 -0.94 7.48 -7.48
N LYS A 136 0.08 6.79 -8.00
CA LYS A 136 -0.12 5.68 -8.95
C LYS A 136 -0.93 4.52 -8.35
N VAL A 137 -0.62 4.14 -7.12
CA VAL A 137 -1.37 3.09 -6.42
C VAL A 137 -2.78 3.57 -6.04
N PHE A 138 -2.93 4.83 -5.62
CA PHE A 138 -4.23 5.39 -5.22
C PHE A 138 -5.19 5.56 -6.39
N GLU A 139 -4.71 5.82 -7.61
CA GLU A 139 -5.53 5.83 -8.82
C GLU A 139 -6.27 4.49 -9.02
N PHE A 140 -5.63 3.39 -8.65
CA PHE A 140 -6.27 2.08 -8.66
C PHE A 140 -7.17 1.87 -7.45
N LEU A 141 -6.68 2.14 -6.24
CA LEU A 141 -7.45 1.90 -5.00
C LEU A 141 -8.77 2.67 -4.95
N LYS A 142 -8.84 3.86 -5.56
CA LYS A 142 -10.08 4.65 -5.68
C LYS A 142 -11.15 3.99 -6.56
N LYS A 143 -10.79 3.05 -7.43
CA LYS A 143 -11.74 2.34 -8.30
C LYS A 143 -12.42 1.19 -7.58
N ILE A 144 -11.76 0.56 -6.61
CA ILE A 144 -12.30 -0.61 -5.89
C ILE A 144 -13.64 -0.31 -5.18
N PRO A 145 -13.80 0.79 -4.42
CA PRO A 145 -15.09 1.11 -3.79
C PRO A 145 -16.24 1.30 -4.77
N GLN A 146 -15.96 1.62 -6.04
CA GLN A 146 -16.97 1.75 -7.08
C GLN A 146 -17.64 0.42 -7.45
N MET A 147 -17.04 -0.71 -7.08
CA MET A 147 -17.62 -2.06 -7.21
C MET A 147 -18.73 -2.32 -6.18
N GLY A 148 -18.82 -1.49 -5.13
CA GLY A 148 -19.87 -1.59 -4.10
C GLY A 148 -19.71 -2.86 -3.26
N ASP A 149 -20.76 -3.72 -3.20
CA ASP A 149 -20.77 -4.92 -2.32
C ASP A 149 -19.71 -5.96 -2.72
N GLU A 150 -19.34 -6.00 -4.00
CA GLU A 150 -18.29 -6.90 -4.51
C GLU A 150 -16.87 -6.41 -4.21
N ALA A 151 -16.70 -5.20 -3.70
CA ALA A 151 -15.39 -4.62 -3.44
C ALA A 151 -14.57 -5.43 -2.41
N ASN A 152 -15.22 -6.01 -1.41
CA ASN A 152 -14.55 -6.82 -0.39
C ASN A 152 -14.15 -8.18 -0.93
N ASP A 153 -15.02 -8.81 -1.70
CA ASP A 153 -14.73 -10.11 -2.33
C ASP A 153 -13.58 -9.98 -3.34
N TYR A 154 -13.57 -8.89 -4.10
CA TYR A 154 -12.48 -8.57 -5.01
C TYR A 154 -11.14 -8.40 -4.27
N ARG A 155 -11.12 -7.67 -3.15
CA ARG A 155 -9.91 -7.51 -2.34
C ARG A 155 -9.42 -8.86 -1.80
N ALA A 156 -10.34 -9.71 -1.29
CA ALA A 156 -10.02 -11.04 -0.79
C ALA A 156 -9.43 -11.91 -1.90
N MET A 157 -10.09 -11.94 -3.06
CA MET A 157 -9.63 -12.68 -4.24
C MET A 157 -8.22 -12.23 -4.67
N LEU A 158 -7.96 -10.94 -4.72
CA LEU A 158 -6.63 -10.42 -5.05
C LEU A 158 -5.57 -10.92 -4.08
N TRP A 159 -5.85 -10.86 -2.79
CA TRP A 159 -4.91 -11.29 -1.76
C TRP A 159 -4.66 -12.80 -1.80
N GLU A 160 -5.70 -13.60 -2.01
CA GLU A 160 -5.59 -15.05 -2.03
C GLU A 160 -4.86 -15.57 -3.26
N ASN A 161 -5.16 -14.99 -4.43
CA ASN A 161 -4.74 -15.53 -5.73
C ASN A 161 -3.47 -14.88 -6.31
N THR A 162 -2.98 -13.77 -5.72
CA THR A 162 -1.77 -13.12 -6.21
C THR A 162 -0.57 -13.52 -5.35
N PRO A 163 0.56 -13.93 -5.95
CA PRO A 163 1.79 -14.19 -5.23
C PRO A 163 2.25 -12.98 -4.41
N LYS A 164 2.90 -13.26 -3.30
CA LYS A 164 3.37 -12.25 -2.34
C LYS A 164 4.87 -12.29 -2.26
N ILE A 165 5.46 -11.11 -2.10
CA ILE A 165 6.90 -10.96 -1.94
C ILE A 165 7.18 -10.12 -0.70
N GLY A 166 8.13 -10.57 0.11
CA GLY A 166 8.52 -9.85 1.33
C GLY A 166 9.48 -8.71 1.07
N ALA A 167 9.59 -7.79 2.04
CA ALA A 167 10.45 -6.61 1.91
C ALA A 167 11.94 -6.96 1.68
N VAL A 168 12.43 -8.05 2.28
CA VAL A 168 13.83 -8.48 2.12
C VAL A 168 14.10 -8.92 0.68
N GLU A 169 13.20 -9.72 0.13
CA GLU A 169 13.27 -10.19 -1.25
C GLU A 169 13.08 -9.03 -2.23
N LEU A 170 12.18 -8.07 -1.92
CA LEU A 170 11.98 -6.84 -2.70
C LEU A 170 13.25 -6.00 -2.80
N LYS A 171 14.05 -5.94 -1.73
CA LYS A 171 15.33 -5.22 -1.74
C LYS A 171 16.31 -5.80 -2.75
N ALA A 172 16.35 -7.14 -2.84
CA ALA A 172 17.25 -7.86 -3.73
C ALA A 172 16.73 -7.98 -5.17
N LEU A 173 15.43 -7.77 -5.39
CA LEU A 173 14.79 -7.95 -6.69
C LEU A 173 15.20 -6.85 -7.66
N ASN A 174 15.68 -7.25 -8.84
CA ASN A 174 15.83 -6.34 -9.97
C ASN A 174 14.55 -6.40 -10.80
N PHE A 175 13.82 -5.30 -10.84
CA PHE A 175 12.62 -5.21 -11.66
C PHE A 175 13.02 -5.11 -13.13
N SER A 176 12.49 -6.01 -13.96
CA SER A 176 12.72 -6.00 -15.42
C SER A 176 11.90 -4.94 -16.16
N ASN A 177 10.94 -4.33 -15.48
CA ASN A 177 10.02 -3.37 -16.06
C ASN A 177 10.55 -1.95 -15.97
N ALA A 178 9.97 -1.07 -16.79
CA ALA A 178 10.27 0.35 -16.74
C ALA A 178 10.00 0.90 -15.33
N GLU A 179 10.94 1.67 -14.81
CA GLU A 179 10.79 2.39 -13.54
C GLU A 179 9.56 3.32 -13.57
N LYS A 180 9.04 3.60 -12.37
CA LYS A 180 7.95 4.58 -12.14
C LYS A 180 6.61 4.19 -12.78
N ILE A 181 6.42 2.91 -13.10
CA ILE A 181 5.15 2.36 -13.57
C ILE A 181 4.56 1.45 -12.50
N PHE A 182 3.27 1.61 -12.22
CA PHE A 182 2.47 0.69 -11.43
C PHE A 182 1.55 -0.09 -12.37
N VAL A 183 1.70 -1.41 -12.42
CA VAL A 183 0.77 -2.28 -13.15
C VAL A 183 -0.27 -2.77 -12.16
N ALA A 184 -1.49 -2.25 -12.34
CA ALA A 184 -2.61 -2.61 -11.49
C ALA A 184 -3.20 -3.97 -11.89
N PRO A 185 -3.65 -4.78 -10.91
CA PRO A 185 -4.37 -6.00 -11.22
C PRO A 185 -5.67 -5.70 -12.00
N PRO A 186 -6.17 -6.65 -12.81
CA PRO A 186 -7.37 -6.44 -13.61
C PRO A 186 -8.59 -6.18 -12.72
N LEU A 187 -9.38 -5.16 -13.05
CA LEU A 187 -10.67 -4.89 -12.43
C LEU A 187 -11.78 -5.52 -13.29
N ASN A 188 -12.80 -6.07 -12.64
CA ASN A 188 -14.02 -6.44 -13.35
C ASN A 188 -14.83 -5.17 -13.66
N THR A 189 -14.57 -4.60 -14.84
CA THR A 189 -15.20 -3.35 -15.30
C THR A 189 -16.69 -3.48 -15.53
N ASP A 190 -17.18 -4.68 -15.83
CA ASP A 190 -18.62 -4.94 -16.07
C ASP A 190 -19.43 -4.73 -14.80
N VAL A 191 -18.90 -5.09 -13.64
CA VAL A 191 -19.52 -4.83 -12.33
C VAL A 191 -19.63 -3.34 -12.07
N ILE A 192 -18.56 -2.58 -12.34
CA ILE A 192 -18.54 -1.13 -12.17
C ILE A 192 -19.54 -0.46 -13.11
N ALA A 193 -19.64 -0.92 -14.36
CA ALA A 193 -20.56 -0.38 -15.37
C ALA A 193 -22.03 -0.66 -14.98
N ARG A 194 -22.35 -1.87 -14.54
CA ARG A 194 -23.73 -2.23 -14.08
C ARG A 194 -24.20 -1.34 -12.94
N LYS A 195 -23.34 -1.04 -11.96
CA LYS A 195 -23.71 -0.17 -10.83
C LYS A 195 -23.91 1.29 -11.20
N LYS A 196 -23.19 1.82 -12.18
CA LYS A 196 -23.41 3.18 -12.68
C LYS A 196 -24.77 3.34 -13.33
N ASN A 197 -25.31 2.28 -13.90
CA ASN A 197 -26.60 2.26 -14.60
C ASN A 197 -27.77 1.86 -13.69
N THR A 198 -27.52 1.54 -12.41
CA THR A 198 -28.57 1.17 -11.47
C THR A 198 -29.19 2.43 -10.86
N VAL A 199 -30.45 2.66 -11.14
CA VAL A 199 -31.26 3.72 -10.49
C VAL A 199 -31.77 3.18 -9.16
N ARG A 200 -31.42 3.80 -8.05
CA ARG A 200 -32.02 3.51 -6.75
C ARG A 200 -33.29 4.31 -6.61
N ILE A 201 -34.42 3.62 -6.56
CA ILE A 201 -35.72 4.22 -6.23
C ILE A 201 -35.91 4.03 -4.72
N ALA A 202 -35.96 5.12 -3.96
CA ALA A 202 -36.30 5.07 -2.54
C ALA A 202 -37.84 5.18 -2.41
N TYR A 203 -38.45 4.24 -1.69
CA TYR A 203 -39.84 4.29 -1.31
C TYR A 203 -39.98 4.73 0.14
N ASP A 204 -40.96 5.56 0.41
CA ASP A 204 -41.38 5.83 1.78
C ASP A 204 -42.28 4.69 2.26
N VAL A 205 -41.65 3.72 2.96
CA VAL A 205 -42.34 2.49 3.43
C VAL A 205 -43.24 2.77 4.63
N ALA A 206 -43.26 3.97 5.20
CA ALA A 206 -44.04 4.30 6.39
C ALA A 206 -45.57 4.23 6.15
N LYS A 207 -46.04 4.10 4.91
CA LYS A 207 -47.47 4.07 4.53
C LYS A 207 -47.89 2.82 3.76
N GLN A 208 -47.02 1.88 3.47
CA GLN A 208 -47.34 0.66 2.71
C GLN A 208 -46.84 -0.59 3.42
N THR A 209 -47.65 -1.64 3.40
CA THR A 209 -47.21 -2.95 3.92
C THR A 209 -46.12 -3.53 3.03
N ALA A 210 -45.24 -4.38 3.61
CA ALA A 210 -44.10 -5.00 2.90
C ALA A 210 -44.52 -5.78 1.62
N GLU A 211 -45.77 -6.25 1.55
CA GLU A 211 -46.30 -6.94 0.39
C GLU A 211 -46.58 -5.98 -0.78
N THR A 212 -47.14 -4.81 -0.50
CA THR A 212 -47.46 -3.80 -1.56
C THR A 212 -46.14 -3.22 -2.15
N ALA A 213 -45.09 -3.08 -1.33
CA ALA A 213 -43.80 -2.63 -1.82
C ALA A 213 -43.11 -3.67 -2.73
N LYS A 214 -43.37 -4.95 -2.52
CA LYS A 214 -42.85 -6.04 -3.34
C LYS A 214 -43.53 -6.13 -4.70
N GLU A 215 -44.82 -5.96 -4.74
CA GLU A 215 -45.63 -5.93 -6.00
C GLU A 215 -45.24 -4.75 -6.92
N HIS A 216 -44.89 -3.59 -6.34
CA HIS A 216 -44.42 -2.43 -7.11
C HIS A 216 -42.97 -2.53 -7.59
N ALA A 217 -42.15 -3.46 -7.04
CA ALA A 217 -40.79 -3.68 -7.49
C ALA A 217 -40.70 -4.73 -8.61
N GLU A 218 -41.76 -5.54 -8.81
CA GLU A 218 -41.83 -6.60 -9.82
C GLU A 218 -42.65 -6.19 -11.06
N ALA A 219 -43.28 -5.01 -11.07
CA ALA A 219 -44.02 -4.41 -12.19
C ALA A 219 -43.14 -3.39 -12.94
#